data_da16a75338fe304a14f2696941a08b5a
#
_entry.id   da16a75338fe304a14f2696941a08b5a
#
_cell.length_a   1.000
_cell.length_b   1.000
_cell.length_c   1.000
_cell.angle_alpha   90.00
_cell.angle_beta   90.00
_cell.angle_gamma   90.00
#
_symmetry.space_group_name_H-M   'P 1'
#
loop_
_entity.id
_entity.type
_entity.pdbx_description
1 polymer ?
#
loop_
_entity_poly.entity_id
_entity_poly.type
_entity_poly.pdbx_seq_one_letter_code
_entity_poly.pdbx_strand_id
1 'polypeptide(L)' 'MTDTTQVAAAASSRDPAVGLKAVRALRTLVERLEALQVQNARDQGWTWEQIAQLLGVTRQAVHKKHAGGRGPLRWRD' A
#
# COMPACT_ATOMS: atom_id res chain seq x y z
N MET A 1 7.47 -18.10 3.74
CA MET A 1 6.43 -17.15 3.52
C MET A 1 5.69 -16.85 4.78
N THR A 2 5.35 -15.60 5.00
CA THR A 2 4.69 -15.23 6.23
C THR A 2 3.22 -15.55 6.19
N ASP A 3 2.72 -16.16 7.23
CA ASP A 3 1.30 -16.45 7.32
C ASP A 3 0.60 -15.19 7.81
N THR A 4 -0.21 -14.59 6.97
CA THR A 4 -0.91 -13.35 7.28
C THR A 4 -1.80 -13.50 8.52
N THR A 5 -2.39 -14.66 8.72
CA THR A 5 -3.22 -14.89 9.89
C THR A 5 -2.40 -14.81 11.17
N GLN A 6 -1.21 -15.38 11.17
CA GLN A 6 -0.34 -15.33 12.33
C GLN A 6 0.15 -13.91 12.57
N VAL A 7 0.48 -13.18 11.53
CA VAL A 7 0.93 -11.80 11.68
C VAL A 7 -0.20 -10.93 12.23
N ALA A 8 -1.41 -11.13 11.73
CA ALA A 8 -2.55 -10.36 12.21
C ALA A 8 -2.83 -10.67 13.67
N ALA A 9 -2.71 -11.92 14.07
CA ALA A 9 -2.90 -12.28 15.47
C ALA A 9 -1.82 -11.67 16.35
N ALA A 10 -0.58 -11.66 15.87
CA ALA A 10 0.51 -11.07 16.63
C ALA A 10 0.35 -9.55 16.78
N ALA A 11 -0.30 -8.90 15.80
CA ALA A 11 -0.51 -7.46 15.88
C ALA A 11 -1.42 -7.06 17.05
N SER A 12 -2.20 -7.99 17.57
CA SER A 12 -3.05 -7.71 18.73
C SER A 12 -2.43 -8.18 20.04
N SER A 13 -1.16 -8.56 20.04
CA SER A 13 -0.48 -8.98 21.24
C SER A 13 -0.39 -7.83 22.24
N ARG A 14 -0.44 -8.17 23.51
CA ARG A 14 -0.28 -7.16 24.55
C ARG A 14 1.17 -6.78 24.73
N ASP A 15 2.10 -7.55 24.21
CA ASP A 15 3.52 -7.20 24.24
C ASP A 15 3.80 -6.25 23.10
N PRO A 16 4.11 -4.98 23.37
CA PRO A 16 4.30 -4.00 22.30
C PRO A 16 5.42 -4.35 21.33
N ALA A 17 6.45 -5.05 21.81
CA ALA A 17 7.53 -5.42 20.90
C ALA A 17 7.04 -6.40 19.84
N VAL A 18 6.22 -7.36 20.25
CA VAL A 18 5.64 -8.31 19.32
C VAL A 18 4.60 -7.63 18.44
N GLY A 19 3.73 -6.84 19.05
CA GLY A 19 2.67 -6.16 18.32
C GLY A 19 3.20 -5.19 17.27
N LEU A 20 4.18 -4.39 17.63
CA LEU A 20 4.71 -3.40 16.71
C LEU A 20 5.46 -4.03 15.54
N LYS A 21 6.17 -5.13 15.79
CA LYS A 21 6.83 -5.82 14.69
C LYS A 21 5.81 -6.40 13.73
N ALA A 22 4.72 -6.93 14.26
CA ALA A 22 3.66 -7.49 13.42
C ALA A 22 2.97 -6.39 12.61
N VAL A 23 2.73 -5.23 13.22
CA VAL A 23 2.14 -4.10 12.51
C VAL A 23 3.03 -3.67 11.36
N ARG A 24 4.35 -3.64 11.59
CA ARG A 24 5.29 -3.26 10.54
C ARG A 24 5.22 -4.26 9.38
N ALA A 25 5.14 -5.55 9.68
CA ALA A 25 5.06 -6.57 8.65
C ALA A 25 3.77 -6.43 7.84
N LEU A 26 2.66 -6.16 8.52
CA LEU A 26 1.38 -5.97 7.83
C LEU A 26 1.40 -4.72 6.98
N ARG A 27 2.02 -3.65 7.47
CA ARG A 27 2.11 -2.41 6.70
C ARG A 27 2.87 -2.64 5.40
N THR A 28 3.98 -3.38 5.46
CA THR A 28 4.75 -3.69 4.27
C THR A 28 3.93 -4.49 3.27
N LEU A 29 3.17 -5.47 3.77
CA LEU A 29 2.32 -6.27 2.90
C LEU A 29 1.25 -5.41 2.24
N VAL A 30 0.60 -4.57 3.03
CA VAL A 30 -0.46 -3.70 2.51
C VAL A 30 0.11 -2.76 1.45
N GLU A 31 1.29 -2.22 1.67
CA GLU A 31 1.91 -1.32 0.69
C GLU A 31 2.19 -2.03 -0.63
N ARG A 32 2.62 -3.28 -0.57
CA ARG A 32 2.85 -4.05 -1.79
C ARG A 32 1.56 -4.34 -2.52
N LEU A 33 0.52 -4.70 -1.78
CA LEU A 33 -0.78 -4.97 -2.39
C LEU A 33 -1.39 -3.70 -2.95
N GLU A 34 -1.21 -2.58 -2.27
CA GLU A 34 -1.72 -1.31 -2.76
C GLU A 34 -1.06 -0.95 -4.09
N ALA A 35 0.26 -1.09 -4.17
CA ALA A 35 0.97 -0.78 -5.41
C ALA A 35 0.50 -1.68 -6.55
N LEU A 36 0.29 -2.95 -6.26
CA LEU A 36 -0.19 -3.88 -7.26
C LEU A 36 -1.58 -3.49 -7.76
N GLN A 37 -2.48 -3.17 -6.85
CA GLN A 37 -3.85 -2.84 -7.24
C GLN A 37 -3.93 -1.48 -7.93
N VAL A 38 -3.11 -0.53 -7.54
CA VAL A 38 -3.06 0.75 -8.23
C VAL A 38 -2.60 0.53 -9.67
N GLN A 39 -1.59 -0.31 -9.87
CA GLN A 39 -1.12 -0.62 -11.21
C GLN A 39 -2.21 -1.30 -12.03
N ASN A 40 -2.91 -2.25 -11.43
CA ASN A 40 -4.01 -2.93 -12.11
C ASN A 40 -5.08 -1.93 -12.53
N ALA A 41 -5.43 -1.01 -11.65
CA ALA A 41 -6.45 -0.03 -11.95
C ALA A 41 -6.01 0.89 -13.08
N ARG A 42 -4.76 1.35 -13.04
CA ARG A 42 -4.25 2.22 -14.11
C ARG A 42 -4.22 1.48 -15.44
N ASP A 43 -3.84 0.22 -15.42
CA ASP A 43 -3.81 -0.58 -16.63
C ASP A 43 -5.20 -0.75 -17.23
N GLN A 44 -6.22 -0.69 -16.40
CA GLN A 44 -7.59 -0.81 -16.85
C GLN A 44 -8.23 0.55 -17.14
N GLY A 45 -7.45 1.61 -17.10
CA GLY A 45 -7.94 2.93 -17.48
C GLY A 45 -8.58 3.74 -16.37
N TRP A 46 -8.40 3.33 -15.11
CA TRP A 46 -8.98 4.09 -14.01
C TRP A 46 -8.28 5.42 -13.83
N THR A 47 -9.05 6.42 -13.45
CA THR A 47 -8.48 7.73 -13.13
C THR A 47 -7.92 7.69 -11.70
N TRP A 48 -7.03 8.63 -11.41
CA TRP A 48 -6.51 8.76 -10.06
C TRP A 48 -7.61 9.07 -9.05
N GLU A 49 -8.62 9.81 -9.48
CA GLU A 49 -9.75 10.12 -8.64
C GLU A 49 -10.50 8.84 -8.22
N GLN A 50 -10.73 7.96 -9.17
CA GLN A 50 -11.43 6.71 -8.88
C GLN A 50 -10.63 5.84 -7.92
N ILE A 51 -9.33 5.77 -8.13
CA ILE A 51 -8.45 4.99 -7.27
C ILE A 51 -8.46 5.57 -5.86
N ALA A 52 -8.34 6.89 -5.76
CA ALA A 52 -8.32 7.56 -4.46
C ALA A 52 -9.60 7.30 -3.68
N GLN A 53 -10.73 7.33 -4.35
CA GLN A 53 -11.98 7.09 -3.67
C GLN A 53 -12.05 5.71 -3.03
N LEU A 54 -11.59 4.71 -3.74
CA LEU A 54 -11.63 3.36 -3.16
C LEU A 54 -10.60 3.14 -2.09
N LEU A 55 -9.47 3.83 -2.16
CA LEU A 55 -8.46 3.72 -1.12
C LEU A 55 -8.76 4.61 0.09
N GLY A 56 -9.71 5.52 -0.04
CA GLY A 56 -10.05 6.39 1.07
C GLY A 56 -9.04 7.49 1.32
N VAL A 57 -8.36 7.91 0.28
CA VAL A 57 -7.35 8.97 0.39
C VAL A 57 -7.63 10.04 -0.66
N THR A 58 -6.87 11.11 -0.63
CA THR A 58 -7.05 12.17 -1.62
C THR A 58 -6.40 11.79 -2.94
N ARG A 59 -6.88 12.39 -4.01
CA ARG A 59 -6.30 12.17 -5.32
C ARG A 59 -4.82 12.57 -5.32
N GLN A 60 -4.49 13.67 -4.66
CA GLN A 60 -3.11 14.12 -4.61
C GLN A 60 -2.22 13.12 -3.88
N ALA A 61 -2.70 12.54 -2.80
CA ALA A 61 -1.92 11.59 -2.03
C ALA A 61 -1.58 10.34 -2.84
N VAL A 62 -2.58 9.77 -3.51
CA VAL A 62 -2.33 8.56 -4.26
C VAL A 62 -1.49 8.85 -5.49
N HIS A 63 -1.71 9.98 -6.14
CA HIS A 63 -0.94 10.36 -7.31
C HIS A 63 0.53 10.56 -6.92
N LYS A 64 0.76 11.28 -5.85
CA LYS A 64 2.13 11.53 -5.40
C LYS A 64 2.84 10.22 -5.06
N LYS A 65 2.13 9.31 -4.44
CA LYS A 65 2.75 8.08 -4.01
C LYS A 65 3.02 7.12 -5.16
N HIS A 66 2.16 7.06 -6.15
CA HIS A 66 2.23 6.03 -7.16
C HIS A 66 2.54 6.49 -8.58
N ALA A 67 2.29 7.72 -8.90
CA ALA A 67 2.47 8.16 -10.28
C ALA A 67 3.90 8.44 -10.65
N GLY A 68 4.63 9.05 -9.81
CA GLY A 68 5.93 9.46 -10.19
C GLY A 68 7.02 8.62 -9.78
N GLY A 69 6.76 7.61 -9.16
CA GLY A 69 7.77 6.95 -8.56
C GLY A 69 8.40 5.87 -9.20
N ARG A 70 8.05 5.45 -10.34
CA ARG A 70 8.47 4.36 -10.70
C ARG A 70 9.73 4.39 -11.12
N GLY A 71 10.34 4.71 -11.44
CA GLY A 71 11.61 4.60 -11.87
C GLY A 71 12.33 5.82 -11.76
N PRO A 72 13.56 5.70 -11.88
CA PRO A 72 14.41 6.74 -11.69
C PRO A 72 14.31 7.69 -12.77
N LEU A 73 13.74 7.31 -13.77
CA LEU A 73 13.66 8.10 -14.74
C LEU A 73 12.57 8.87 -14.85
N ARG A 74 11.84 8.92 -14.20
CA ARG A 74 10.75 9.53 -14.28
C ARG A 74 10.82 10.83 -14.31
N TRP A 75 11.57 11.25 -14.19
CA TRP A 75 11.77 12.49 -14.07
C TRP A 75 11.07 13.23 -15.04
N ARG A 76 10.56 12.91 -15.84
CA ARG A 76 10.01 13.57 -16.64
C ARG A 76 8.82 13.45 -16.61
N ASP A 77 8.19 13.30 -16.27
CA ASP A 77 7.01 13.15 -16.38
C ASP A 77 6.42 13.71 -16.12
#